data_0b22771a21d7d6e0ecb55d0d098e8e7c
#
_entry.id   0b22771a21d7d6e0ecb55d0d098e8e7c
#
_cell.length_a   1.000
_cell.length_b   1.000
_cell.length_c   1.000
_cell.angle_alpha   90.00
_cell.angle_beta   90.00
_cell.angle_gamma   90.00
#
_symmetry.space_group_name_H-M   'P 1'
#
loop_
_entity.id
_entity.type
_entity.pdbx_description
1 polymer ?
#
loop_
_entity_poly.entity_id
_entity_poly.type
_entity_poly.pdbx_seq_one_letter_code
_entity_poly.pdbx_strand_id
1 'polypeptide(L)'
;MNPVFLKRFLIVLYAAGLIGMHLHATAALFTSLVPLTLWFTAFICLVYFPKPSFQAYLFLGVLAIAAWYLEVQGVRTGQIFGQYSYGKTLGFQVLNVPITIGLNWLVLVVATNALVEEWNIAGKISKAALGAGLMTALDFLIEPVAVHFDFWTWAGVQVPTQNFIAWWFASFVFHLAYQNTPFPSKSSLFRLIAALQFLFFLGHWLFLQFNF
;
A
#
# COMPACT_ATOMS: atom_id res chain seq x y z
N MET A 1 -18.63 8.56 -11.73
CA MET A 1 -17.66 9.60 -12.17
C MET A 1 -16.99 9.13 -13.45
N ASN A 2 -16.72 10.01 -14.41
CA ASN A 2 -16.05 9.64 -15.66
C ASN A 2 -14.65 9.04 -15.35
N PRO A 3 -14.31 7.84 -15.86
CA PRO A 3 -13.03 7.19 -15.57
C PRO A 3 -11.80 8.01 -15.96
N VAL A 4 -11.89 8.84 -17.00
CA VAL A 4 -10.80 9.72 -17.43
C VAL A 4 -10.58 10.85 -16.39
N PHE A 5 -11.68 11.44 -15.92
CA PHE A 5 -11.62 12.47 -14.88
C PHE A 5 -11.03 11.91 -13.59
N LEU A 6 -11.46 10.71 -13.17
CA LEU A 6 -10.93 10.06 -11.96
C LEU A 6 -9.43 9.81 -12.04
N LYS A 7 -8.93 9.32 -13.19
CA LYS A 7 -7.50 9.10 -13.39
C LYS A 7 -6.70 10.40 -13.31
N ARG A 8 -7.18 11.47 -13.95
CA ARG A 8 -6.55 12.80 -13.87
C ARG A 8 -6.56 13.33 -12.45
N PHE A 9 -7.67 13.19 -11.75
CA PHE A 9 -7.80 13.59 -10.35
C PHE A 9 -6.78 12.87 -9.45
N LEU A 10 -6.63 11.54 -9.60
CA LEU A 10 -5.63 10.78 -8.84
C LEU A 10 -4.20 11.24 -9.14
N ILE A 11 -3.87 11.49 -10.39
CA ILE A 11 -2.53 12.02 -10.76
C ILE A 11 -2.27 13.35 -10.05
N VAL A 12 -3.24 14.27 -10.09
CA VAL A 12 -3.11 15.58 -9.41
C VAL A 12 -3.03 15.40 -7.89
N LEU A 13 -3.83 14.52 -7.30
CA LEU A 13 -3.84 14.25 -5.85
C LEU A 13 -2.48 13.74 -5.37
N TYR A 14 -1.89 12.76 -6.05
CA TYR A 14 -0.59 12.21 -5.69
C TYR A 14 0.55 13.20 -5.93
N ALA A 15 0.51 13.95 -7.05
CA ALA A 15 1.51 15.00 -7.32
C ALA A 15 1.44 16.14 -6.30
N ALA A 16 0.23 16.59 -5.95
CA ALA A 16 0.02 17.61 -4.91
C ALA A 16 0.49 17.10 -3.54
N GLY A 17 0.20 15.82 -3.20
CA GLY A 17 0.69 15.19 -1.99
C GLY A 17 2.21 15.17 -1.91
N LEU A 18 2.86 14.69 -2.98
CA LEU A 18 4.33 14.64 -3.07
C LEU A 18 4.96 16.03 -2.85
N ILE A 19 4.49 17.05 -3.57
CA ILE A 19 5.04 18.40 -3.46
C ILE A 19 4.66 19.02 -2.10
N GLY A 20 3.39 18.90 -1.72
CA GLY A 20 2.85 19.56 -0.53
C GLY A 20 3.46 19.07 0.79
N MET A 21 3.87 17.81 0.87
CA MET A 21 4.55 17.27 2.05
C MET A 21 6.00 17.76 2.21
N HIS A 22 6.62 18.31 1.16
CA HIS A 22 7.99 18.85 1.23
C HIS A 22 8.03 20.38 1.33
N LEU A 23 6.93 21.07 1.06
CA LEU A 23 6.87 22.52 1.20
C LEU A 23 6.59 22.89 2.66
N HIS A 24 7.49 23.65 3.28
CA HIS A 24 7.39 24.07 4.69
C HIS A 24 6.00 24.65 5.05
N ALA A 25 5.41 25.45 4.17
CA ALA A 25 4.11 26.09 4.40
C ALA A 25 2.92 25.11 4.41
N THR A 26 3.04 23.95 3.76
CA THR A 26 1.92 23.00 3.56
C THR A 26 2.19 21.60 4.11
N ALA A 27 3.42 21.29 4.51
CA ALA A 27 3.83 19.96 4.94
C ALA A 27 2.90 19.39 6.05
N ALA A 28 2.62 20.17 7.09
CA ALA A 28 1.76 19.73 8.18
C ALA A 28 0.34 19.39 7.70
N LEU A 29 -0.22 20.20 6.78
CA LEU A 29 -1.55 19.95 6.20
C LEU A 29 -1.53 18.65 5.37
N PHE A 30 -0.60 18.50 4.43
CA PHE A 30 -0.56 17.32 3.55
C PHE A 30 -0.25 16.04 4.33
N THR A 31 0.61 16.09 5.34
CA THR A 31 0.86 14.96 6.23
C THR A 31 -0.41 14.56 7.00
N SER A 32 -1.18 15.52 7.50
CA SER A 32 -2.45 15.22 8.18
C SER A 32 -3.54 14.62 7.26
N LEU A 33 -3.42 14.81 5.95
CA LEU A 33 -4.34 14.25 4.94
C LEU A 33 -3.97 12.84 4.48
N VAL A 34 -2.83 12.29 4.91
CA VAL A 34 -2.40 10.93 4.51
C VAL A 34 -3.46 9.86 4.82
N PRO A 35 -4.06 9.79 6.02
CA PRO A 35 -5.09 8.79 6.29
C PRO A 35 -6.29 8.92 5.35
N LEU A 36 -6.74 10.14 5.09
CA LEU A 36 -7.86 10.42 4.19
C LEU A 36 -7.56 9.97 2.75
N THR A 37 -6.33 10.18 2.28
CA THR A 37 -5.89 9.74 0.95
C THR A 37 -5.89 8.22 0.84
N LEU A 38 -5.46 7.51 1.89
CA LEU A 38 -5.50 6.04 1.94
C LEU A 38 -6.94 5.52 1.93
N TRP A 39 -7.84 6.08 2.76
CA TRP A 39 -9.25 5.74 2.76
C TRP A 39 -9.91 6.01 1.40
N PHE A 40 -9.62 7.15 0.79
CA PHE A 40 -10.16 7.52 -0.51
C PHE A 40 -9.69 6.57 -1.61
N THR A 41 -8.40 6.21 -1.62
CA THR A 41 -7.85 5.26 -2.60
C THR A 41 -8.46 3.86 -2.43
N ALA A 42 -8.62 3.40 -1.19
CA ALA A 42 -9.31 2.13 -0.90
C ALA A 42 -10.77 2.17 -1.34
N PHE A 43 -11.49 3.26 -1.06
CA PHE A 43 -12.85 3.46 -1.53
C PHE A 43 -12.96 3.41 -3.06
N ILE A 44 -12.03 4.04 -3.78
CA ILE A 44 -11.95 3.93 -5.25
C ILE A 44 -11.75 2.48 -5.68
N CYS A 45 -10.85 1.74 -5.03
CA CYS A 45 -10.64 0.33 -5.34
C CYS A 45 -11.91 -0.50 -5.15
N LEU A 46 -12.71 -0.22 -4.13
CA LEU A 46 -13.98 -0.91 -3.89
C LEU A 46 -15.05 -0.52 -4.92
N VAL A 47 -15.26 0.78 -5.16
CA VAL A 47 -16.33 1.27 -6.06
C VAL A 47 -16.06 0.90 -7.52
N TYR A 48 -14.81 0.91 -7.95
CA TYR A 48 -14.40 0.60 -9.32
C TYR A 48 -13.86 -0.82 -9.48
N PHE A 49 -14.13 -1.69 -8.49
CA PHE A 49 -13.73 -3.08 -8.58
C PHE A 49 -14.41 -3.76 -9.79
N PRO A 50 -13.65 -4.40 -10.68
CA PRO A 50 -14.25 -5.04 -11.86
C PRO A 50 -15.18 -6.19 -11.45
N LYS A 51 -16.42 -6.19 -11.95
CA LYS A 51 -17.46 -7.17 -11.62
C LYS A 51 -17.69 -7.30 -10.10
N PRO A 52 -18.17 -6.23 -9.45
CA PRO A 52 -18.43 -6.25 -8.01
C PRO A 52 -19.48 -7.32 -7.67
N SER A 53 -19.24 -8.06 -6.62
CA SER A 53 -20.15 -9.05 -6.06
C SER A 53 -20.00 -9.12 -4.57
N PHE A 54 -20.97 -9.71 -3.85
CA PHE A 54 -20.86 -9.92 -2.43
C PHE A 54 -19.59 -10.72 -2.06
N GLN A 55 -19.29 -11.78 -2.83
CA GLN A 55 -18.09 -12.61 -2.62
C GLN A 55 -16.80 -11.80 -2.83
N ALA A 56 -16.76 -10.90 -3.83
CA ALA A 56 -15.62 -10.04 -4.05
C ALA A 56 -15.39 -9.08 -2.88
N TYR A 57 -16.44 -8.41 -2.42
CA TYR A 57 -16.33 -7.51 -1.26
C TYR A 57 -16.00 -8.25 0.03
N LEU A 58 -16.57 -9.44 0.24
CA LEU A 58 -16.22 -10.29 1.39
C LEU A 58 -14.73 -10.68 1.34
N PHE A 59 -14.22 -11.11 0.19
CA PHE A 59 -12.81 -11.42 0.00
C PHE A 59 -11.90 -10.22 0.30
N LEU A 60 -12.22 -9.05 -0.27
CA LEU A 60 -11.45 -7.82 -0.05
C LEU A 60 -11.48 -7.39 1.41
N GLY A 61 -12.64 -7.51 2.07
CA GLY A 61 -12.77 -7.22 3.49
C GLY A 61 -11.95 -8.17 4.36
N VAL A 62 -12.00 -9.48 4.07
CA VAL A 62 -11.18 -10.49 4.77
C VAL A 62 -9.70 -10.23 4.56
N LEU A 63 -9.27 -9.87 3.34
CA LEU A 63 -7.89 -9.53 3.04
C LEU A 63 -7.43 -8.32 3.87
N ALA A 64 -8.21 -7.24 3.89
CA ALA A 64 -7.87 -6.04 4.66
C ALA A 64 -7.77 -6.32 6.17
N ILE A 65 -8.72 -7.10 6.71
CA ILE A 65 -8.72 -7.49 8.14
C ILE A 65 -7.54 -8.42 8.45
N ALA A 66 -7.27 -9.40 7.60
CA ALA A 66 -6.15 -10.33 7.78
C ALA A 66 -4.80 -9.61 7.74
N ALA A 67 -4.61 -8.68 6.81
CA ALA A 67 -3.42 -7.87 6.71
C ALA A 67 -3.25 -6.96 7.94
N TRP A 68 -4.32 -6.27 8.35
CA TRP A 68 -4.29 -5.47 9.58
C TRP A 68 -3.98 -6.33 10.82
N TYR A 69 -4.57 -7.52 10.94
CA TYR A 69 -4.30 -8.42 12.06
C TYR A 69 -2.87 -8.96 12.04
N LEU A 70 -2.30 -9.22 10.86
CA LEU A 70 -0.90 -9.57 10.72
C LEU A 70 0.03 -8.47 11.27
N GLU A 71 -0.30 -7.21 11.00
CA GLU A 71 0.42 -6.06 11.55
C GLU A 71 0.26 -5.95 13.08
N VAL A 72 -0.95 -6.23 13.60
CA VAL A 72 -1.17 -6.31 15.07
C VAL A 72 -0.26 -7.37 15.69
N GLN A 73 -0.14 -8.55 15.08
CA GLN A 73 0.78 -9.58 15.56
C GLN A 73 2.25 -9.15 15.39
N GLY A 74 2.57 -8.44 14.31
CA GLY A 74 3.90 -7.87 14.08
C GLY A 74 4.33 -6.92 15.19
N VAL A 75 3.51 -5.90 15.48
CA VAL A 75 3.76 -4.92 16.55
C VAL A 75 3.81 -5.60 17.93
N ARG A 76 2.87 -6.51 18.20
CA ARG A 76 2.75 -7.16 19.52
C ARG A 76 3.94 -8.07 19.84
N THR A 77 4.46 -8.79 18.86
CA THR A 77 5.46 -9.83 19.08
C THR A 77 6.88 -9.41 18.70
N GLY A 78 7.02 -8.48 17.76
CA GLY A 78 8.30 -8.14 17.13
C GLY A 78 8.90 -9.29 16.30
N GLN A 79 8.19 -10.42 16.14
CA GLN A 79 8.75 -11.62 15.51
C GLN A 79 8.48 -11.72 14.00
N ILE A 80 7.50 -10.98 13.48
CA ILE A 80 7.12 -11.05 12.06
C ILE A 80 8.00 -10.11 11.25
N PHE A 81 7.92 -8.81 11.52
CA PHE A 81 8.62 -7.77 10.75
C PHE A 81 9.89 -7.26 11.45
N GLY A 82 10.07 -7.54 12.75
CA GLY A 82 11.01 -6.94 13.67
C GLY A 82 10.29 -6.07 14.70
N GLN A 83 11.04 -5.35 15.54
CA GLN A 83 10.46 -4.47 16.56
C GLN A 83 10.24 -3.06 16.01
N TYR A 84 8.99 -2.63 15.93
CA TYR A 84 8.57 -1.31 15.47
C TYR A 84 7.30 -0.86 16.19
N SER A 85 6.99 0.42 16.07
CA SER A 85 5.74 1.01 16.55
C SER A 85 5.20 2.02 15.55
N TYR A 86 3.88 2.10 15.41
CA TYR A 86 3.23 3.10 14.58
C TYR A 86 3.22 4.47 15.23
N GLY A 87 3.53 5.51 14.42
CA GLY A 87 3.33 6.91 14.77
C GLY A 87 1.87 7.35 14.64
N LYS A 88 1.64 8.65 14.70
CA LYS A 88 0.26 9.22 14.68
C LYS A 88 -0.25 9.56 13.28
N THR A 89 0.62 9.66 12.29
CA THR A 89 0.32 10.19 10.95
C THR A 89 -0.68 9.32 10.18
N LEU A 90 -0.70 8.01 10.42
CA LEU A 90 -1.63 7.10 9.75
C LEU A 90 -3.04 7.06 10.36
N GLY A 91 -3.32 7.91 11.35
CA GLY A 91 -4.65 8.13 11.91
C GLY A 91 -5.03 7.16 13.02
N PHE A 92 -6.32 6.87 13.14
CA PHE A 92 -6.90 6.12 14.25
C PHE A 92 -6.35 4.68 14.34
N GLN A 93 -5.90 4.32 15.54
CA GLN A 93 -5.29 3.02 15.85
C GLN A 93 -6.20 2.16 16.71
N VAL A 94 -6.22 0.86 16.40
CA VAL A 94 -6.79 -0.20 17.24
C VAL A 94 -5.68 -1.20 17.52
N LEU A 95 -5.51 -1.61 18.78
CA LEU A 95 -4.39 -2.48 19.20
C LEU A 95 -3.00 -1.96 18.79
N ASN A 96 -2.80 -0.65 18.84
CA ASN A 96 -1.59 0.08 18.43
C ASN A 96 -1.25 0.00 16.93
N VAL A 97 -2.22 -0.36 16.08
CA VAL A 97 -2.06 -0.42 14.62
C VAL A 97 -3.13 0.43 13.94
N PRO A 98 -2.78 1.34 13.02
CA PRO A 98 -3.74 2.12 12.27
C PRO A 98 -4.64 1.22 11.41
N ILE A 99 -5.96 1.47 11.41
CA ILE A 99 -6.90 0.72 10.54
C ILE A 99 -6.55 0.95 9.06
N THR A 100 -6.02 2.11 8.72
CA THR A 100 -5.58 2.47 7.37
C THR A 100 -4.57 1.49 6.78
N ILE A 101 -3.78 0.79 7.61
CA ILE A 101 -2.79 -0.18 7.12
C ILE A 101 -3.45 -1.37 6.44
N GLY A 102 -4.52 -1.92 7.01
CA GLY A 102 -5.27 -3.00 6.34
C GLY A 102 -5.84 -2.57 4.98
N LEU A 103 -6.31 -1.33 4.88
CA LEU A 103 -6.77 -0.75 3.62
C LEU A 103 -5.62 -0.53 2.63
N ASN A 104 -4.46 -0.11 3.11
CA ASN A 104 -3.27 0.04 2.28
C ASN A 104 -2.84 -1.31 1.67
N TRP A 105 -2.78 -2.37 2.47
CA TRP A 105 -2.51 -3.72 1.98
C TRP A 105 -3.51 -4.16 0.90
N LEU A 106 -4.80 -3.93 1.10
CA LEU A 106 -5.85 -4.20 0.11
C LEU A 106 -5.55 -3.46 -1.21
N VAL A 107 -5.30 -2.15 -1.14
CA VAL A 107 -4.99 -1.33 -2.31
C VAL A 107 -3.76 -1.86 -3.04
N LEU A 108 -2.69 -2.15 -2.31
CA LEU A 108 -1.45 -2.63 -2.89
C LEU A 108 -1.61 -4.00 -3.57
N VAL A 109 -2.28 -4.96 -2.92
CA VAL A 109 -2.54 -6.28 -3.51
C VAL A 109 -3.37 -6.18 -4.79
N VAL A 110 -4.46 -5.40 -4.78
CA VAL A 110 -5.32 -5.23 -5.96
C VAL A 110 -4.58 -4.50 -7.08
N ALA A 111 -3.82 -3.45 -6.75
CA ALA A 111 -3.12 -2.63 -7.73
C ALA A 111 -1.94 -3.37 -8.38
N THR A 112 -1.14 -4.09 -7.59
CA THR A 112 0.00 -4.88 -8.12
C THR A 112 -0.47 -6.11 -8.88
N ASN A 113 -1.57 -6.77 -8.47
CA ASN A 113 -2.19 -7.81 -9.30
C ASN A 113 -2.57 -7.28 -10.68
N ALA A 114 -3.11 -6.05 -10.78
CA ALA A 114 -3.46 -5.46 -12.07
C ALA A 114 -2.23 -5.20 -12.95
N LEU A 115 -1.06 -4.90 -12.39
CA LEU A 115 0.21 -4.81 -13.14
C LEU A 115 0.67 -6.18 -13.63
N VAL A 116 0.69 -7.17 -12.74
CA VAL A 116 1.14 -8.54 -13.05
C VAL A 116 0.33 -9.16 -14.19
N GLU A 117 -0.98 -8.91 -14.24
CA GLU A 117 -1.85 -9.44 -15.30
C GLU A 117 -1.54 -8.88 -16.70
N GLU A 118 -0.88 -7.73 -16.81
CA GLU A 118 -0.48 -7.19 -18.12
C GLU A 118 0.75 -7.90 -18.70
N TRP A 119 1.57 -8.49 -17.87
CA TRP A 119 2.83 -9.11 -18.30
C TRP A 119 2.63 -10.53 -18.85
N ASN A 120 1.39 -11.02 -18.93
CA ASN A 120 1.01 -12.33 -19.50
C ASN A 120 1.83 -13.51 -18.95
N ILE A 121 2.21 -13.44 -17.68
CA ILE A 121 2.99 -14.49 -17.02
C ILE A 121 2.11 -15.72 -16.81
N ALA A 122 2.64 -16.88 -17.16
CA ALA A 122 1.95 -18.13 -16.95
C ALA A 122 2.00 -18.60 -15.48
N GLY A 123 0.88 -19.13 -15.00
CA GLY A 123 0.78 -19.78 -13.70
C GLY A 123 0.51 -18.82 -12.54
N LYS A 124 -0.36 -19.27 -11.63
CA LYS A 124 -0.80 -18.49 -10.45
C LYS A 124 0.34 -18.23 -9.46
N ILE A 125 1.22 -19.23 -9.29
CA ILE A 125 2.37 -19.13 -8.38
C ILE A 125 3.35 -18.06 -8.86
N SER A 126 3.69 -18.07 -10.16
CA SER A 126 4.60 -17.08 -10.76
C SER A 126 4.04 -15.66 -10.66
N LYS A 127 2.73 -15.50 -10.92
CA LYS A 127 2.03 -14.23 -10.75
C LYS A 127 2.05 -13.75 -9.29
N ALA A 128 1.79 -14.66 -8.34
CA ALA A 128 1.80 -14.34 -6.92
C ALA A 128 3.22 -13.94 -6.45
N ALA A 129 4.25 -14.67 -6.89
CA ALA A 129 5.63 -14.35 -6.56
C ALA A 129 6.07 -12.98 -7.10
N LEU A 130 5.66 -12.66 -8.33
CA LEU A 130 5.97 -11.36 -8.93
C LEU A 130 5.21 -10.22 -8.23
N GLY A 131 3.92 -10.41 -7.91
CA GLY A 131 3.16 -9.44 -7.13
C GLY A 131 3.78 -9.18 -5.75
N ALA A 132 4.23 -10.24 -5.08
CA ALA A 132 4.97 -10.14 -3.82
C ALA A 132 6.28 -9.36 -3.98
N GLY A 133 7.04 -9.64 -5.05
CA GLY A 133 8.26 -8.90 -5.37
C GLY A 133 8.01 -7.41 -5.58
N LEU A 134 6.93 -7.05 -6.31
CA LEU A 134 6.53 -5.66 -6.50
C LEU A 134 6.16 -4.98 -5.18
N MET A 135 5.38 -5.64 -4.32
CA MET A 135 5.01 -5.06 -3.02
C MET A 135 6.24 -4.89 -2.12
N THR A 136 7.15 -5.85 -2.09
CA THR A 136 8.40 -5.74 -1.31
C THR A 136 9.32 -4.64 -1.85
N ALA A 137 9.41 -4.49 -3.18
CA ALA A 137 10.15 -3.40 -3.79
C ALA A 137 9.55 -2.02 -3.46
N LEU A 138 8.22 -1.95 -3.38
CA LEU A 138 7.54 -0.74 -2.95
C LEU A 138 7.78 -0.46 -1.46
N ASP A 139 7.73 -1.49 -0.59
CA ASP A 139 8.02 -1.38 0.83
C ASP A 139 9.43 -0.81 1.06
N PHE A 140 10.43 -1.25 0.28
CA PHE A 140 11.76 -0.68 0.33
C PHE A 140 11.80 0.83 0.07
N LEU A 141 10.94 1.35 -0.82
CA LEU A 141 10.80 2.79 -1.06
C LEU A 141 9.99 3.49 0.04
N ILE A 142 9.04 2.79 0.65
CA ILE A 142 8.18 3.33 1.72
C ILE A 142 8.99 3.56 2.99
N GLU A 143 9.89 2.65 3.36
CA GLU A 143 10.57 2.64 4.65
C GLU A 143 11.22 3.97 5.06
N PRO A 144 12.11 4.59 4.27
CA PRO A 144 12.71 5.87 4.67
C PRO A 144 11.69 7.00 4.75
N VAL A 145 10.65 6.96 3.90
CA VAL A 145 9.56 7.94 3.90
C VAL A 145 8.68 7.79 5.15
N ALA A 146 8.39 6.56 5.52
CA ALA A 146 7.57 6.23 6.68
C ALA A 146 8.21 6.69 7.99
N VAL A 147 9.50 6.46 8.15
CA VAL A 147 10.26 6.95 9.33
C VAL A 147 10.30 8.47 9.33
N HIS A 148 10.54 9.13 8.19
CA HIS A 148 10.62 10.58 8.10
C HIS A 148 9.28 11.28 8.44
N PHE A 149 8.15 10.73 8.02
CA PHE A 149 6.82 11.33 8.22
C PHE A 149 6.05 10.73 9.41
N ASP A 150 6.72 10.05 10.33
CA ASP A 150 6.12 9.45 11.53
C ASP A 150 4.95 8.50 11.21
N PHE A 151 5.11 7.66 10.15
CA PHE A 151 4.19 6.55 9.91
C PHE A 151 4.46 5.43 10.90
N TRP A 152 5.74 5.05 11.03
CA TRP A 152 6.27 4.13 12.05
C TRP A 152 7.74 4.39 12.34
N THR A 153 8.20 3.82 13.43
CA THR A 153 9.61 3.86 13.84
C THR A 153 10.10 2.46 14.22
N TRP A 154 11.33 2.15 13.86
CA TRP A 154 12.01 0.91 14.23
C TRP A 154 12.73 1.07 15.57
N ALA A 155 12.77 -0.01 16.38
CA ALA A 155 13.55 0.00 17.63
C ALA A 155 15.06 0.09 17.37
N GLY A 156 15.53 -0.37 16.20
CA GLY A 156 16.90 -0.20 15.72
C GLY A 156 17.06 0.98 14.77
N VAL A 157 18.30 1.31 14.45
CA VAL A 157 18.62 2.40 13.50
C VAL A 157 18.27 2.02 12.05
N GLN A 158 18.27 0.73 11.74
CA GLN A 158 18.06 0.22 10.39
C GLN A 158 16.82 -0.67 10.33
N VAL A 159 16.18 -0.66 9.17
CA VAL A 159 15.08 -1.58 8.86
C VAL A 159 15.62 -3.02 8.86
N PRO A 160 15.05 -3.94 9.65
CA PRO A 160 15.52 -5.32 9.67
C PRO A 160 15.28 -6.01 8.31
N THR A 161 16.24 -6.79 7.83
CA THR A 161 16.05 -7.64 6.63
C THR A 161 14.83 -8.56 6.78
N GLN A 162 14.52 -8.97 8.00
CA GLN A 162 13.33 -9.73 8.36
C GLN A 162 12.04 -9.06 7.88
N ASN A 163 11.94 -7.71 7.91
CA ASN A 163 10.80 -6.97 7.40
C ASN A 163 10.52 -7.31 5.93
N PHE A 164 11.53 -7.18 5.07
CA PHE A 164 11.39 -7.43 3.63
C PHE A 164 11.05 -8.88 3.31
N ILE A 165 11.62 -9.83 4.07
CA ILE A 165 11.30 -11.25 3.95
C ILE A 165 9.83 -11.49 4.34
N ALA A 166 9.38 -10.94 5.46
CA ALA A 166 8.00 -11.08 5.93
C ALA A 166 7.00 -10.41 4.97
N TRP A 167 7.33 -9.23 4.44
CA TRP A 167 6.53 -8.54 3.41
C TRP A 167 6.38 -9.39 2.17
N TRP A 168 7.48 -10.02 1.69
CA TRP A 168 7.41 -10.89 0.53
C TRP A 168 6.50 -12.10 0.77
N PHE A 169 6.67 -12.79 1.90
CA PHE A 169 5.86 -13.97 2.21
C PHE A 169 4.38 -13.64 2.42
N ALA A 170 4.06 -12.59 3.18
CA ALA A 170 2.69 -12.14 3.39
C ALA A 170 2.03 -11.72 2.08
N SER A 171 2.73 -10.91 1.28
CA SER A 171 2.28 -10.50 -0.05
C SER A 171 2.07 -11.69 -0.98
N PHE A 172 2.97 -12.67 -0.97
CA PHE A 172 2.83 -13.88 -1.77
C PHE A 172 1.54 -14.63 -1.42
N VAL A 173 1.25 -14.81 -0.13
CA VAL A 173 0.02 -15.48 0.32
C VAL A 173 -1.22 -14.71 -0.13
N PHE A 174 -1.25 -13.39 0.02
CA PHE A 174 -2.40 -12.58 -0.40
C PHE A 174 -2.59 -12.58 -1.92
N HIS A 175 -1.50 -12.50 -2.70
CA HIS A 175 -1.57 -12.61 -4.15
C HIS A 175 -2.00 -14.00 -4.60
N LEU A 176 -1.49 -15.06 -3.97
CA LEU A 176 -1.89 -16.42 -4.29
C LEU A 176 -3.38 -16.66 -3.96
N ALA A 177 -3.85 -16.14 -2.84
CA ALA A 177 -5.27 -16.15 -2.50
C ALA A 177 -6.09 -15.42 -3.58
N TYR A 178 -5.68 -14.21 -4.00
CA TYR A 178 -6.35 -13.44 -5.07
C TYR A 178 -6.36 -14.22 -6.39
N GLN A 179 -5.24 -14.80 -6.81
CA GLN A 179 -5.12 -15.58 -8.06
C GLN A 179 -5.98 -16.86 -8.07
N ASN A 180 -6.44 -17.31 -6.89
CA ASN A 180 -7.38 -18.45 -6.78
C ASN A 180 -8.85 -18.01 -6.74
N THR A 181 -9.14 -16.72 -6.83
CA THR A 181 -10.50 -16.22 -6.98
C THR A 181 -10.90 -16.11 -8.46
N PRO A 182 -12.21 -16.06 -8.75
CA PRO A 182 -12.69 -15.78 -10.10
C PRO A 182 -12.71 -14.27 -10.43
N PHE A 183 -12.13 -13.43 -9.56
CA PHE A 183 -12.24 -11.98 -9.71
C PHE A 183 -11.28 -11.46 -10.77
N PRO A 184 -11.76 -10.53 -11.64
CA PRO A 184 -10.90 -9.97 -12.67
C PRO A 184 -9.82 -9.07 -12.06
N SER A 185 -8.60 -9.23 -12.53
CA SER A 185 -7.46 -8.39 -12.12
C SER A 185 -7.17 -7.26 -13.10
N LYS A 186 -7.55 -7.39 -14.39
CA LYS A 186 -7.25 -6.38 -15.41
C LYS A 186 -8.06 -5.10 -15.20
N SER A 187 -7.36 -4.03 -14.79
CA SER A 187 -7.93 -2.69 -14.59
C SER A 187 -6.89 -1.62 -14.88
N SER A 188 -7.16 -0.78 -15.85
CA SER A 188 -6.29 0.36 -16.17
C SER A 188 -6.25 1.42 -15.05
N LEU A 189 -7.28 1.47 -14.20
CA LEU A 189 -7.32 2.33 -13.03
C LEU A 189 -6.40 1.80 -11.93
N PHE A 190 -6.45 0.50 -11.66
CA PHE A 190 -5.60 -0.12 -10.61
C PHE A 190 -4.13 -0.14 -11.00
N ARG A 191 -3.82 -0.31 -12.29
CA ARG A 191 -2.45 -0.13 -12.79
C ARG A 191 -1.93 1.29 -12.59
N LEU A 192 -2.79 2.29 -12.83
CA LEU A 192 -2.45 3.67 -12.55
C LEU A 192 -2.19 3.89 -11.05
N ILE A 193 -3.05 3.34 -10.17
CA ILE A 193 -2.85 3.43 -8.72
C ILE A 193 -1.50 2.81 -8.33
N ALA A 194 -1.17 1.62 -8.84
CA ALA A 194 0.14 1.01 -8.60
C ALA A 194 1.29 1.91 -9.05
N ALA A 195 1.22 2.43 -10.28
CA ALA A 195 2.25 3.33 -10.81
C ALA A 195 2.38 4.61 -9.97
N LEU A 196 1.25 5.19 -9.53
CA LEU A 196 1.24 6.38 -8.67
C LEU A 196 1.86 6.10 -7.29
N GLN A 197 1.61 4.92 -6.69
CA GLN A 197 2.25 4.51 -5.45
C GLN A 197 3.78 4.44 -5.61
N PHE A 198 4.26 3.76 -6.64
CA PHE A 198 5.70 3.68 -6.91
C PHE A 198 6.32 5.06 -7.17
N LEU A 199 5.71 5.88 -8.01
CA LEU A 199 6.22 7.23 -8.33
C LEU A 199 6.18 8.15 -7.10
N PHE A 200 5.15 8.05 -6.27
CA PHE A 200 5.01 8.84 -5.05
C PHE A 200 6.12 8.53 -4.05
N PHE A 201 6.31 7.25 -3.71
CA PHE A 201 7.34 6.87 -2.76
C PHE A 201 8.75 7.02 -3.32
N LEU A 202 8.96 6.76 -4.61
CA LEU A 202 10.23 7.06 -5.27
C LEU A 202 10.54 8.57 -5.25
N GLY A 203 9.54 9.41 -5.53
CA GLY A 203 9.68 10.87 -5.45
C GLY A 203 10.07 11.33 -4.04
N HIS A 204 9.36 10.88 -3.01
CA HIS A 204 9.73 11.16 -1.62
C HIS A 204 11.13 10.65 -1.27
N TRP A 205 11.46 9.43 -1.68
CA TRP A 205 12.79 8.85 -1.46
C TRP A 205 13.89 9.71 -2.07
N LEU A 206 13.71 10.19 -3.30
CA LEU A 206 14.64 11.09 -3.96
C LEU A 206 14.76 12.43 -3.22
N PHE A 207 13.65 13.03 -2.80
CA PHE A 207 13.68 14.25 -1.99
C PHE A 207 14.50 14.07 -0.71
N LEU A 208 14.33 12.94 -0.01
CA LEU A 208 15.07 12.66 1.22
C LEU A 208 16.56 12.43 0.99
N GLN A 209 16.95 11.86 -0.16
CA GLN A 209 18.36 11.62 -0.49
C GLN A 209 19.11 12.90 -0.87
N PHE A 210 18.44 13.81 -1.57
CA PHE A 210 19.08 15.01 -2.11
C PHE A 210 18.86 16.28 -1.29
N ASN A 211 18.17 16.20 -0.16
CA ASN A 211 17.90 17.34 0.76
C ASN A 211 17.32 18.58 0.02
N PHE A 212 16.39 18.37 -0.94
CA PHE A 212 15.71 19.47 -1.60
C PHE A 212 14.70 20.16 -0.67
#